data_58960a2660e30552a4ced2d7c103f101
#
_entry.id   58960a2660e30552a4ced2d7c103f101
#
_cell.length_a   1.000
_cell.length_b   1.000
_cell.length_c   1.000
_cell.angle_alpha   90.00
_cell.angle_beta   90.00
_cell.angle_gamma   90.00
#
_symmetry.space_group_name_H-M   'P 1'
#
loop_
_entity.id
_entity.type
_entity.pdbx_description
1 polymer ?
#
loop_
_entity_poly.entity_id
_entity_poly.type
_entity_poly.pdbx_seq_one_letter_code
_entity_poly.pdbx_strand_id
1 'polypeptide(L)'
;MNEVLNCLLTRRSVKKYLPQPVEQEKLDAVLEAGTYAACGMGRQAGKIVVLQNPDDIAQLERMNAAIFGNPDAHPFYGAPVVCVVFADTNVNTWIEDGSLVIGNMLAAAHSLGVGSCWIHRARQEFELPEGKALMQKWGVGAQYAGVGHCILGYAAAEPAPAKPRKADLIIRA
;
A
#
# COMPACT_ATOMS: atom_id res chain seq x y z
N MET A 1 0.13 -26.90 -7.67
CA MET A 1 -0.14 -25.70 -6.84
C MET A 1 -1.08 -24.84 -7.66
N ASN A 2 -2.18 -24.33 -7.11
CA ASN A 2 -3.08 -23.49 -7.88
C ASN A 2 -2.52 -22.06 -8.03
N GLU A 3 -3.12 -21.26 -8.91
CA GLU A 3 -2.66 -19.90 -9.25
C GLU A 3 -2.65 -18.97 -8.05
N VAL A 4 -3.65 -19.06 -7.17
CA VAL A 4 -3.75 -18.22 -5.97
C VAL A 4 -2.60 -18.49 -5.01
N LEU A 5 -2.32 -19.76 -4.72
CA LEU A 5 -1.19 -20.14 -3.85
C LEU A 5 0.13 -19.74 -4.47
N ASN A 6 0.29 -19.92 -5.79
CA ASN A 6 1.48 -19.48 -6.48
C ASN A 6 1.70 -17.97 -6.35
N CYS A 7 0.65 -17.17 -6.57
CA CYS A 7 0.70 -15.72 -6.42
C CYS A 7 1.15 -15.31 -5.01
N LEU A 8 0.56 -15.88 -3.98
CA LEU A 8 0.90 -15.55 -2.58
C LEU A 8 2.34 -15.93 -2.21
N LEU A 9 2.85 -17.07 -2.73
CA LEU A 9 4.19 -17.55 -2.42
C LEU A 9 5.29 -16.86 -3.23
N THR A 10 4.98 -16.38 -4.44
CA THR A 10 5.96 -15.77 -5.35
C THR A 10 6.00 -14.25 -5.31
N ARG A 11 4.95 -13.58 -4.80
CA ARG A 11 4.92 -12.13 -4.67
C ARG A 11 6.13 -11.59 -3.88
N ARG A 12 6.77 -10.55 -4.41
CA ARG A 12 7.88 -9.83 -3.75
C ARG A 12 7.63 -8.33 -3.73
N SER A 13 8.23 -7.65 -2.76
CA SER A 13 8.26 -6.18 -2.73
C SER A 13 9.21 -5.66 -3.79
N VAL A 14 8.71 -4.82 -4.69
CA VAL A 14 9.48 -4.12 -5.72
C VAL A 14 9.97 -2.79 -5.14
N LYS A 15 11.26 -2.49 -5.28
CA LYS A 15 11.92 -1.30 -4.72
C LYS A 15 12.72 -0.53 -5.77
N LYS A 16 12.35 -0.67 -7.03
CA LYS A 16 12.85 0.12 -8.16
C LYS A 16 11.85 -0.01 -9.29
N TYR A 17 11.35 1.11 -9.77
CA TYR A 17 10.29 1.13 -10.77
C TYR A 17 10.74 1.78 -12.06
N LEU A 18 10.14 1.35 -13.18
CA LEU A 18 10.20 2.03 -14.46
C LEU A 18 9.29 3.26 -14.43
N PRO A 19 9.58 4.31 -15.21
CA PRO A 19 8.71 5.49 -15.32
C PRO A 19 7.41 5.22 -16.11
N GLN A 20 7.22 3.97 -16.58
CA GLN A 20 6.05 3.55 -17.33
C GLN A 20 4.80 3.63 -16.46
N PRO A 21 3.71 4.26 -16.92
CA PRO A 21 2.44 4.27 -16.20
C PRO A 21 1.84 2.86 -16.11
N VAL A 22 1.07 2.62 -15.04
CA VAL A 22 0.23 1.43 -14.92
C VAL A 22 -1.04 1.67 -15.72
N GLU A 23 -1.45 0.71 -16.54
CA GLU A 23 -2.69 0.79 -17.30
C GLU A 23 -3.90 0.92 -16.37
N GLN A 24 -4.84 1.78 -16.73
CA GLN A 24 -5.99 2.09 -15.87
C GLN A 24 -6.79 0.84 -15.51
N GLU A 25 -7.00 -0.07 -16.46
CA GLU A 25 -7.71 -1.33 -16.24
C GLU A 25 -7.05 -2.20 -15.14
N LYS A 26 -5.72 -2.30 -15.16
CA LYS A 26 -4.98 -3.03 -14.12
C LYS A 26 -5.03 -2.34 -12.77
N LEU A 27 -4.91 -1.00 -12.78
CA LEU A 27 -5.02 -0.21 -11.57
C LEU A 27 -6.40 -0.38 -10.93
N ASP A 28 -7.47 -0.26 -11.72
CA ASP A 28 -8.84 -0.42 -11.25
C ASP A 28 -9.08 -1.82 -10.67
N ALA A 29 -8.59 -2.87 -11.32
CA ALA A 29 -8.67 -4.24 -10.81
C ALA A 29 -7.93 -4.42 -9.46
N VAL A 30 -6.76 -3.79 -9.30
CA VAL A 30 -6.01 -3.79 -8.02
C VAL A 30 -6.79 -3.07 -6.93
N LEU A 31 -7.37 -1.91 -7.24
CA LEU A 31 -8.18 -1.13 -6.31
C LEU A 31 -9.44 -1.88 -5.91
N GLU A 32 -10.14 -2.44 -6.87
CA GLU A 32 -11.33 -3.26 -6.63
C GLU A 32 -11.01 -4.44 -5.70
N ALA A 33 -9.95 -5.21 -5.99
CA ALA A 33 -9.51 -6.30 -5.13
C ALA A 33 -9.22 -5.86 -3.69
N GLY A 34 -8.68 -4.65 -3.51
CA GLY A 34 -8.50 -4.03 -2.20
C GLY A 34 -9.82 -3.86 -1.45
N THR A 35 -10.89 -3.44 -2.13
CA THR A 35 -12.21 -3.23 -1.51
C THR A 35 -12.90 -4.52 -1.05
N TYR A 36 -12.49 -5.67 -1.61
CA TYR A 36 -13.00 -7.00 -1.21
C TYR A 36 -12.18 -7.66 -0.10
N ALA A 37 -11.27 -6.94 0.55
CA ALA A 37 -10.55 -7.47 1.70
C ALA A 37 -11.50 -7.83 2.84
N ALA A 38 -11.17 -8.89 3.57
CA ALA A 38 -11.91 -9.24 4.78
C ALA A 38 -11.85 -8.08 5.78
N CYS A 39 -12.96 -7.80 6.47
CA CYS A 39 -13.06 -6.72 7.44
C CYS A 39 -13.96 -7.11 8.61
N GLY A 40 -13.73 -6.50 9.76
CA GLY A 40 -14.48 -6.78 10.97
C GLY A 40 -15.98 -6.50 10.78
N MET A 41 -16.82 -7.53 10.94
CA MET A 41 -18.28 -7.45 10.85
C MET A 41 -18.83 -6.87 9.53
N GLY A 42 -18.08 -6.93 8.44
CA GLY A 42 -18.46 -6.37 7.14
C GLY A 42 -18.55 -4.84 7.11
N ARG A 43 -17.88 -4.14 8.03
CA ARG A 43 -17.99 -2.68 8.19
C ARG A 43 -17.26 -1.86 7.12
N GLN A 44 -16.42 -2.51 6.30
CA GLN A 44 -15.70 -1.86 5.20
C GLN A 44 -14.97 -0.58 5.63
N ALA A 45 -14.21 -0.66 6.73
CA ALA A 45 -13.54 0.48 7.35
C ALA A 45 -12.48 1.14 6.43
N GLY A 46 -11.93 0.39 5.48
CA GLY A 46 -10.86 0.84 4.59
C GLY A 46 -11.31 1.85 3.55
N LYS A 47 -10.47 2.86 3.30
CA LYS A 47 -10.62 3.85 2.22
C LYS A 47 -9.29 4.00 1.49
N ILE A 48 -9.32 4.01 0.16
CA ILE A 48 -8.14 4.14 -0.69
C ILE A 48 -8.14 5.50 -1.36
N VAL A 49 -7.04 6.24 -1.22
CA VAL A 49 -6.76 7.47 -2.00
C VAL A 49 -5.65 7.15 -2.97
N VAL A 50 -5.86 7.43 -4.26
CA VAL A 50 -4.93 7.09 -5.35
C VAL A 50 -4.24 8.35 -5.83
N LEU A 51 -2.90 8.37 -5.80
CA LEU A 51 -2.07 9.44 -6.31
C LEU A 51 -1.34 8.96 -7.57
N GLN A 52 -1.51 9.72 -8.65
CA GLN A 52 -0.83 9.55 -9.94
C GLN A 52 -0.15 10.84 -10.40
N ASN A 53 -0.46 11.98 -9.73
CA ASN A 53 0.22 13.24 -10.00
C ASN A 53 1.61 13.20 -9.37
N PRO A 54 2.70 13.44 -10.14
CA PRO A 54 4.07 13.40 -9.63
C PRO A 54 4.34 14.38 -8.48
N ASP A 55 3.72 15.57 -8.50
CA ASP A 55 3.93 16.59 -7.46
C ASP A 55 3.30 16.16 -6.13
N ASP A 56 2.08 15.59 -6.16
CA ASP A 56 1.41 15.06 -4.98
C ASP A 56 2.20 13.85 -4.40
N ILE A 57 2.72 12.97 -5.26
CA ILE A 57 3.58 11.84 -4.86
C ILE A 57 4.87 12.36 -4.21
N ALA A 58 5.54 13.33 -4.85
CA ALA A 58 6.78 13.90 -4.32
C ALA A 58 6.55 14.62 -2.98
N GLN A 59 5.42 15.31 -2.80
CA GLN A 59 5.05 15.91 -1.52
C GLN A 59 4.94 14.85 -0.42
N LEU A 60 4.18 13.80 -0.67
CA LEU A 60 3.97 12.71 0.29
C LEU A 60 5.29 11.95 0.58
N GLU A 61 6.12 11.73 -0.46
CA GLU A 61 7.43 11.10 -0.28
C GLU A 61 8.35 11.90 0.64
N ARG A 62 8.39 13.24 0.49
CA ARG A 62 9.18 14.11 1.39
C ARG A 62 8.70 14.00 2.84
N MET A 63 7.39 13.98 3.08
CA MET A 63 6.83 13.80 4.42
C MET A 63 7.26 12.45 5.02
N ASN A 64 7.16 11.38 4.23
CA ASN A 64 7.56 10.03 4.63
C ASN A 64 9.05 9.94 4.95
N ALA A 65 9.90 10.54 4.12
CA ALA A 65 11.34 10.60 4.29
C ALA A 65 11.76 11.38 5.55
N ALA A 66 11.09 12.51 5.82
CA ALA A 66 11.32 13.29 7.02
C ALA A 66 11.01 12.52 8.30
N ILE A 67 9.88 11.82 8.34
CA ILE A 67 9.48 10.95 9.48
C ILE A 67 10.46 9.77 9.62
N PHE A 68 10.99 9.26 8.52
CA PHE A 68 12.02 8.22 8.53
C PHE A 68 13.36 8.70 9.13
N GLY A 69 13.54 10.01 9.27
CA GLY A 69 14.77 10.60 9.78
C GLY A 69 15.89 10.71 8.74
N ASN A 70 15.58 10.55 7.46
CA ASN A 70 16.50 10.75 6.35
C ASN A 70 15.77 11.49 5.21
N PRO A 71 15.87 12.84 5.16
CA PRO A 71 15.19 13.65 4.15
C PRO A 71 15.61 13.34 2.71
N ASP A 72 16.78 12.76 2.51
CA ASP A 72 17.30 12.39 1.18
C ASP A 72 16.84 10.98 0.75
N ALA A 73 16.08 10.28 1.58
CA ALA A 73 15.54 8.98 1.21
C ALA A 73 14.40 9.10 0.20
N HIS A 74 14.29 8.10 -0.65
CA HIS A 74 13.19 7.95 -1.63
C HIS A 74 12.34 6.72 -1.29
N PRO A 75 11.50 6.77 -0.23
CA PRO A 75 10.77 5.61 0.26
C PRO A 75 9.72 5.06 -0.73
N PHE A 76 9.33 5.83 -1.74
CA PHE A 76 8.42 5.35 -2.80
C PHE A 76 9.16 4.80 -4.02
N TYR A 77 10.50 4.79 -4.01
CA TYR A 77 11.36 4.12 -5.02
C TYR A 77 11.06 4.49 -6.48
N GLY A 78 10.48 5.67 -6.73
CA GLY A 78 10.11 6.14 -8.06
C GLY A 78 8.83 5.47 -8.63
N ALA A 79 7.98 4.92 -7.78
CA ALA A 79 6.71 4.34 -8.21
C ALA A 79 5.78 5.40 -8.84
N PRO A 80 5.19 5.14 -10.02
CA PRO A 80 4.30 6.10 -10.68
C PRO A 80 2.90 6.20 -10.05
N VAL A 81 2.54 5.24 -9.17
CA VAL A 81 1.26 5.26 -8.45
C VAL A 81 1.50 5.00 -6.97
N VAL A 82 0.88 5.82 -6.12
CA VAL A 82 0.89 5.64 -4.67
C VAL A 82 -0.56 5.61 -4.18
N CYS A 83 -0.97 4.48 -3.63
CA CYS A 83 -2.26 4.34 -2.98
C CYS A 83 -2.08 4.50 -1.48
N VAL A 84 -2.71 5.50 -0.89
CA VAL A 84 -2.78 5.67 0.57
C VAL A 84 -4.01 4.95 1.08
N VAL A 85 -3.82 4.02 2.01
CA VAL A 85 -4.93 3.33 2.66
C VAL A 85 -5.15 3.94 4.03
N PHE A 86 -6.36 4.44 4.21
CA PHE A 86 -6.92 4.92 5.47
C PHE A 86 -7.92 3.90 6.00
N ALA A 87 -8.22 3.97 7.29
CA ALA A 87 -9.33 3.24 7.87
C ALA A 87 -10.04 4.06 8.96
N ASP A 88 -11.35 3.81 9.12
CA ASP A 88 -12.23 4.48 10.09
C ASP A 88 -11.90 4.01 11.51
N THR A 89 -11.39 4.91 12.33
CA THR A 89 -10.98 4.64 13.72
C THR A 89 -12.14 4.32 14.67
N ASN A 90 -13.38 4.55 14.26
CA ASN A 90 -14.56 4.10 15.00
C ASN A 90 -14.79 2.59 14.91
N VAL A 91 -14.07 1.90 14.04
CA VAL A 91 -14.09 0.43 13.91
C VAL A 91 -12.90 -0.14 14.68
N ASN A 92 -13.14 -1.00 15.66
CA ASN A 92 -12.09 -1.54 16.54
C ASN A 92 -10.97 -2.26 15.78
N THR A 93 -11.27 -2.85 14.61
CA THR A 93 -10.33 -3.59 13.75
C THR A 93 -9.76 -2.74 12.62
N TRP A 94 -9.77 -1.42 12.73
CA TRP A 94 -9.43 -0.52 11.63
C TRP A 94 -8.00 -0.72 11.08
N ILE A 95 -7.04 -1.05 11.94
CA ILE A 95 -5.65 -1.30 11.51
C ILE A 95 -5.58 -2.60 10.69
N GLU A 96 -6.19 -3.66 11.22
CA GLU A 96 -6.24 -4.98 10.59
C GLU A 96 -6.99 -4.90 9.26
N ASP A 97 -8.17 -4.27 9.25
CA ASP A 97 -8.99 -4.08 8.07
C ASP A 97 -8.21 -3.33 6.97
N GLY A 98 -7.59 -2.19 7.30
CA GLY A 98 -6.77 -1.44 6.35
C GLY A 98 -5.51 -2.21 5.90
N SER A 99 -4.93 -3.02 6.78
CA SER A 99 -3.80 -3.88 6.45
C SER A 99 -4.18 -4.98 5.46
N LEU A 100 -5.37 -5.57 5.61
CA LEU A 100 -5.89 -6.56 4.68
C LEU A 100 -6.22 -5.94 3.31
N VAL A 101 -6.73 -4.70 3.26
CA VAL A 101 -6.89 -3.96 2.00
C VAL A 101 -5.57 -3.90 1.25
N ILE A 102 -4.49 -3.45 1.89
CA ILE A 102 -3.17 -3.41 1.25
C ILE A 102 -2.71 -4.82 0.85
N GLY A 103 -2.92 -5.82 1.70
CA GLY A 103 -2.58 -7.22 1.42
C GLY A 103 -3.23 -7.73 0.13
N ASN A 104 -4.53 -7.49 -0.05
CA ASN A 104 -5.25 -7.83 -1.28
C ASN A 104 -4.71 -7.08 -2.50
N MET A 105 -4.45 -5.77 -2.37
CA MET A 105 -3.86 -4.97 -3.45
C MET A 105 -2.49 -5.49 -3.88
N LEU A 106 -1.64 -5.88 -2.93
CA LEU A 106 -0.32 -6.44 -3.23
C LEU A 106 -0.42 -7.76 -4.00
N ALA A 107 -1.36 -8.63 -3.63
CA ALA A 107 -1.60 -9.91 -4.31
C ALA A 107 -2.18 -9.70 -5.72
N ALA A 108 -3.19 -8.84 -5.84
CA ALA A 108 -3.81 -8.50 -7.12
C ALA A 108 -2.79 -7.87 -8.09
N ALA A 109 -1.98 -6.91 -7.63
CA ALA A 109 -0.93 -6.31 -8.45
C ALA A 109 0.02 -7.39 -9.00
N HIS A 110 0.49 -8.31 -8.14
CA HIS A 110 1.38 -9.39 -8.57
C HIS A 110 0.74 -10.32 -9.61
N SER A 111 -0.53 -10.68 -9.44
CA SER A 111 -1.25 -11.53 -10.41
C SER A 111 -1.40 -10.90 -11.79
N LEU A 112 -1.40 -9.55 -11.85
CA LEU A 112 -1.50 -8.76 -13.07
C LEU A 112 -0.13 -8.35 -13.65
N GLY A 113 0.98 -8.84 -13.08
CA GLY A 113 2.33 -8.46 -13.49
C GLY A 113 2.74 -7.04 -13.10
N VAL A 114 2.02 -6.40 -12.17
CA VAL A 114 2.34 -5.10 -11.61
C VAL A 114 3.16 -5.28 -10.34
N GLY A 115 4.31 -4.60 -10.27
CA GLY A 115 5.14 -4.56 -9.07
C GLY A 115 4.50 -3.72 -7.98
N SER A 116 4.66 -4.15 -6.73
CA SER A 116 4.10 -3.45 -5.58
C SER A 116 4.98 -3.55 -4.34
N CYS A 117 4.81 -2.60 -3.42
CA CYS A 117 5.44 -2.65 -2.10
C CYS A 117 4.58 -1.92 -1.07
N TRP A 118 4.54 -2.45 0.16
CA TRP A 118 4.01 -1.73 1.32
C TRP A 118 5.02 -0.71 1.81
N ILE A 119 4.60 0.55 1.96
CA ILE A 119 5.39 1.59 2.62
C ILE A 119 4.69 1.99 3.92
N HIS A 120 5.46 2.03 4.98
CA HIS A 120 4.99 2.36 6.33
C HIS A 120 4.89 3.88 6.54
N ARG A 121 4.47 4.30 7.73
CA ARG A 121 4.43 5.68 8.25
C ARG A 121 3.23 6.53 7.84
N ALA A 122 2.26 6.01 7.08
CA ALA A 122 1.05 6.75 6.75
C ALA A 122 0.35 7.30 8.01
N ARG A 123 0.35 6.57 9.12
CA ARG A 123 -0.24 7.06 10.37
C ARG A 123 0.42 8.37 10.82
N GLN A 124 1.74 8.37 10.92
CA GLN A 124 2.48 9.55 11.37
C GLN A 124 2.34 10.72 10.40
N GLU A 125 2.34 10.46 9.08
CA GLU A 125 2.16 11.49 8.05
C GLU A 125 0.84 12.24 8.25
N PHE A 126 -0.25 11.49 8.44
CA PHE A 126 -1.60 12.08 8.54
C PHE A 126 -1.98 12.54 9.95
N GLU A 127 -1.12 12.36 10.94
CA GLU A 127 -1.17 13.04 12.24
C GLU A 127 -0.58 14.46 12.18
N LEU A 128 0.31 14.74 11.22
CA LEU A 128 0.90 16.07 11.02
C LEU A 128 -0.09 17.08 10.43
N PRO A 129 0.08 18.37 10.68
CA PRO A 129 -0.78 19.43 10.11
C PRO A 129 -0.86 19.37 8.58
N GLU A 130 0.28 19.14 7.90
CA GLU A 130 0.34 18.99 6.44
C GLU A 130 -0.46 17.78 5.94
N GLY A 131 -0.34 16.64 6.61
CA GLY A 131 -1.11 15.44 6.29
C GLY A 131 -2.61 15.62 6.49
N LYS A 132 -3.02 16.31 7.57
CA LYS A 132 -4.42 16.66 7.80
C LYS A 132 -4.98 17.57 6.70
N ALA A 133 -4.19 18.53 6.22
CA ALA A 133 -4.56 19.38 5.09
C ALA A 133 -4.76 18.56 3.81
N LEU A 134 -3.90 17.56 3.55
CA LEU A 134 -4.06 16.64 2.42
C LEU A 134 -5.33 15.79 2.56
N MET A 135 -5.62 15.25 3.75
CA MET A 135 -6.88 14.52 3.99
C MET A 135 -8.09 15.39 3.66
N GLN A 136 -8.09 16.64 4.11
CA GLN A 136 -9.16 17.58 3.81
C GLN A 136 -9.30 17.87 2.31
N LYS A 137 -8.17 18.10 1.62
CA LYS A 137 -8.11 18.29 0.15
C LYS A 137 -8.71 17.09 -0.59
N TRP A 138 -8.49 15.87 -0.10
CA TRP A 138 -8.97 14.62 -0.71
C TRP A 138 -10.35 14.19 -0.24
N GLY A 139 -11.01 14.95 0.63
CA GLY A 139 -12.33 14.60 1.16
C GLY A 139 -12.32 13.40 2.11
N VAL A 140 -11.19 13.13 2.75
CA VAL A 140 -11.06 12.09 3.79
C VAL A 140 -11.48 12.67 5.12
N GLY A 141 -12.52 12.11 5.73
CA GLY A 141 -13.08 12.60 7.01
C GLY A 141 -12.10 12.45 8.18
N ALA A 142 -12.28 13.28 9.22
CA ALA A 142 -11.39 13.31 10.38
C ALA A 142 -11.38 12.00 11.21
N GLN A 143 -12.39 11.14 11.04
CA GLN A 143 -12.45 9.84 11.69
C GLN A 143 -11.52 8.79 11.07
N TYR A 144 -10.91 9.08 9.91
CA TYR A 144 -9.97 8.18 9.26
C TYR A 144 -8.53 8.41 9.72
N ALA A 145 -7.78 7.33 9.88
CA ALA A 145 -6.34 7.37 10.12
C ALA A 145 -5.58 6.61 9.02
N GLY A 146 -4.37 7.05 8.72
CA GLY A 146 -3.51 6.35 7.77
C GLY A 146 -3.07 4.98 8.29
N VAL A 147 -3.12 3.95 7.45
CA VAL A 147 -2.66 2.58 7.75
C VAL A 147 -1.31 2.32 7.07
N GLY A 148 -1.21 2.62 5.79
CA GLY A 148 0.00 2.41 5.01
C GLY A 148 -0.19 2.85 3.57
N HIS A 149 0.89 2.73 2.78
CA HIS A 149 0.83 2.98 1.35
C HIS A 149 1.04 1.66 0.59
N CYS A 150 0.33 1.50 -0.51
CA CYS A 150 0.63 0.51 -1.54
C CYS A 150 1.16 1.25 -2.75
N ILE A 151 2.46 1.13 -3.02
CA ILE A 151 3.05 1.72 -4.23
C ILE A 151 3.01 0.70 -5.36
N LEU A 152 2.73 1.18 -6.59
CA LEU A 152 2.48 0.34 -7.76
C LEU A 152 3.27 0.87 -8.97
N GLY A 153 3.74 -0.05 -9.81
CA GLY A 153 4.43 0.26 -11.06
C GLY A 153 5.10 -0.98 -11.64
N TYR A 154 5.79 -0.83 -12.76
CA TYR A 154 6.54 -1.93 -13.36
C TYR A 154 7.95 -2.00 -12.78
N ALA A 155 8.40 -3.21 -12.42
CA ALA A 155 9.71 -3.42 -11.83
C ALA A 155 10.83 -3.09 -12.84
N ALA A 156 11.78 -2.23 -12.45
CA ALA A 156 12.97 -1.90 -13.24
C ALA A 156 14.08 -2.94 -13.09
N ALA A 157 13.95 -3.85 -12.11
CA ALA A 157 14.87 -4.97 -11.89
C ALA A 157 14.11 -6.11 -11.21
N GLU A 158 14.61 -7.32 -11.37
CA GLU A 158 14.03 -8.47 -10.69
C GLU A 158 14.10 -8.31 -9.17
N PRO A 159 12.99 -8.51 -8.44
CA PRO A 159 12.99 -8.42 -6.99
C PRO A 159 13.88 -9.50 -6.36
N ALA A 160 14.46 -9.19 -5.21
CA ALA A 160 15.27 -10.16 -4.47
C ALA A 160 14.46 -11.43 -4.14
N PRO A 161 15.09 -12.62 -4.19
CA PRO A 161 14.42 -13.88 -3.88
C PRO A 161 13.89 -13.90 -2.43
N ALA A 162 12.91 -14.77 -2.19
CA ALA A 162 12.39 -14.97 -0.85
C ALA A 162 13.49 -15.47 0.10
N LYS A 163 13.60 -14.84 1.27
CA LYS A 163 14.45 -15.40 2.32
C LYS A 163 13.86 -16.74 2.81
N PRO A 164 14.69 -17.71 3.25
CA PRO A 164 14.21 -18.91 3.89
C PRO A 164 13.23 -18.60 5.03
N ARG A 165 12.19 -19.41 5.14
CA ARG A 165 11.24 -19.26 6.28
C ARG A 165 11.87 -19.81 7.54
N LYS A 166 11.62 -19.16 8.67
CA LYS A 166 12.01 -19.68 9.97
C LYS A 166 11.23 -20.98 10.24
N ALA A 167 11.87 -21.95 10.90
CA ALA A 167 11.30 -23.26 11.13
C ALA A 167 10.10 -23.24 12.11
N ASP A 168 10.07 -22.25 13.01
CA ASP A 168 9.12 -22.10 14.11
C ASP A 168 7.93 -21.17 13.79
N LEU A 169 7.72 -20.82 12.52
CA LEU A 169 6.59 -19.96 12.12
C LEU A 169 5.22 -20.64 12.24
N ILE A 170 5.19 -21.97 12.31
CA ILE A 170 3.95 -22.74 12.43
C ILE A 170 4.10 -23.69 13.61
N ILE A 171 3.23 -23.55 14.59
CA ILE A 171 3.12 -24.46 15.73
C ILE A 171 1.82 -25.26 15.55
N ARG A 172 1.92 -26.58 15.64
CA ARG A 172 0.75 -27.47 15.67
C ARG A 172 0.57 -27.96 17.11
N ALA A 173 -0.45 -27.43 17.80
CA ALA A 173 -0.80 -27.81 19.17
C ALA A 173 -1.85 -28.91 19.16
#